data_0052ac306d1dfadf5681f5d7e0fc1a69
#
_entry.id   0052ac306d1dfadf5681f5d7e0fc1a69
#
_cell.length_a   1.000
_cell.length_b   1.000
_cell.length_c   1.000
_cell.angle_alpha   90.00
_cell.angle_beta   90.00
_cell.angle_gamma   90.00
#
_symmetry.space_group_name_H-M   'P 1'
#
loop_
_entity.id
_entity.type
_entity.pdbx_description
1 polymer ?
#
loop_
_entity_poly.entity_id
_entity_poly.type
_entity_poly.pdbx_seq_one_letter_code
_entity_poly.pdbx_strand_id
1 'polypeptide(L)'
;VRRRPSGGHADGRDDRRGVVFVKELVPRFPIAWVARVVYRENYASVPMRHRLHQDGTVEYGFRSSGRWAALSVRPEGDPRPAEPGSLAEFIAEHYWGYAAQPDGGTVEYQVEHPPWRVQGAGSASLECDVAALYGPEFVGPLSGPPRSAFLAEGSPVTVHRGIRIA
;
A
#
# COMPACT_ATOMS: atom_id res chain seq x y z
N VAL A 1 4.64 7.68 -1.36
CA VAL A 1 6.00 7.66 -0.79
C VAL A 1 6.59 9.06 -0.90
N ARG A 2 6.72 9.78 0.20
CA ARG A 2 7.41 11.08 0.23
C ARG A 2 8.84 10.85 0.72
N ARG A 3 9.84 11.17 -0.10
CA ARG A 3 11.19 11.45 0.39
C ARG A 3 11.12 12.78 1.16
N ARG A 4 11.52 12.79 2.42
CA ARG A 4 11.88 14.06 3.08
C ARG A 4 13.16 14.60 2.42
N PRO A 5 13.27 15.90 2.12
CA PRO A 5 14.55 16.48 1.72
C PRO A 5 15.55 16.32 2.88
N SER A 6 16.79 16.02 2.53
CA SER A 6 17.91 15.92 3.44
C SER A 6 18.21 17.29 4.07
N GLY A 7 17.53 17.56 5.17
CA GLY A 7 17.85 18.66 6.06
C GLY A 7 18.05 18.05 7.42
N GLY A 8 19.30 17.98 7.90
CA GLY A 8 19.64 17.44 9.20
C GLY A 8 18.81 18.10 10.30
N HIS A 9 18.01 17.30 11.01
CA HIS A 9 17.32 17.73 12.20
C HIS A 9 18.27 17.56 13.39
N ALA A 10 18.30 18.58 14.25
CA ALA A 10 19.16 18.70 15.42
C ALA A 10 18.84 17.72 16.58
N ASP A 11 18.03 16.68 16.36
CA ASP A 11 17.59 15.75 17.41
C ASP A 11 18.06 14.30 17.26
N GLY A 12 19.06 14.04 16.39
CA GLY A 12 19.74 12.74 16.30
C GLY A 12 18.85 11.58 15.78
N ARG A 13 17.70 11.86 15.16
CA ARG A 13 16.89 10.85 14.51
C ARG A 13 17.38 10.60 13.09
N ASP A 14 17.78 9.37 12.82
CA ASP A 14 18.11 8.93 11.47
C ASP A 14 16.95 9.18 10.50
N ASP A 15 17.26 9.62 9.28
CA ASP A 15 16.28 9.76 8.20
C ASP A 15 15.65 8.39 7.91
N ARG A 16 14.38 8.21 8.29
CA ARG A 16 13.63 6.97 8.09
C ARG A 16 12.78 7.05 6.84
N ARG A 17 12.87 6.04 6.02
CA ARG A 17 11.96 5.86 4.89
C ARG A 17 10.64 5.27 5.40
N GLY A 18 9.52 5.91 5.08
CA GLY A 18 8.21 5.42 5.45
C GLY A 18 7.14 5.72 4.42
N VAL A 19 5.97 5.14 4.62
CA VAL A 19 4.80 5.29 3.76
C VAL A 19 3.72 6.11 4.45
N VAL A 20 2.94 6.81 3.63
CA VAL A 20 1.66 7.41 4.02
C VAL A 20 0.60 6.80 3.11
N PHE A 21 -0.40 6.16 3.69
CA PHE A 21 -1.50 5.60 2.93
C PHE A 21 -2.56 6.67 2.63
N VAL A 22 -2.94 6.77 1.36
CA VAL A 22 -4.05 7.65 0.95
C VAL A 22 -5.37 7.04 1.38
N LYS A 23 -5.52 5.72 1.15
CA LYS A 23 -6.70 4.93 1.51
C LYS A 23 -6.34 3.46 1.56
N GLU A 24 -6.87 2.75 2.54
CA GLU A 24 -6.74 1.31 2.64
C GLU A 24 -8.11 0.65 2.64
N LEU A 25 -8.25 -0.39 1.82
CA LEU A 25 -9.48 -1.17 1.70
C LEU A 25 -9.28 -2.53 2.35
N VAL A 26 -10.19 -2.93 3.21
CA VAL A 26 -10.13 -4.24 3.90
C VAL A 26 -11.49 -4.93 3.87
N PRO A 27 -11.53 -6.29 3.84
CA PRO A 27 -12.80 -7.02 3.77
C PRO A 27 -13.51 -7.11 5.11
N ARG A 28 -12.82 -6.83 6.23
CA ARG A 28 -13.35 -7.05 7.60
C ARG A 28 -13.52 -5.74 8.35
N PHE A 29 -14.74 -5.44 8.72
CA PHE A 29 -15.09 -4.26 9.51
C PHE A 29 -14.29 -4.11 10.83
N PRO A 30 -14.06 -5.17 11.65
CA PRO A 30 -13.28 -5.04 12.88
C PRO A 30 -11.85 -4.54 12.62
N ILE A 31 -11.21 -4.98 11.54
CA ILE A 31 -9.85 -4.52 11.15
C ILE A 31 -9.89 -3.03 10.82
N ALA A 32 -10.84 -2.61 9.98
CA ALA A 32 -11.01 -1.20 9.64
C ALA A 32 -11.32 -0.33 10.87
N TRP A 33 -12.11 -0.85 11.80
CA TRP A 33 -12.46 -0.13 13.05
C TRP A 33 -11.23 0.06 13.94
N VAL A 34 -10.46 -1.00 14.21
CA VAL A 34 -9.23 -0.91 15.01
C VAL A 34 -8.22 0.05 14.38
N ALA A 35 -7.99 -0.06 13.08
CA ALA A 35 -7.06 0.81 12.37
C ALA A 35 -7.49 2.29 12.42
N ARG A 36 -8.78 2.56 12.25
CA ARG A 36 -9.32 3.93 12.37
C ARG A 36 -9.21 4.49 13.79
N VAL A 37 -9.50 3.67 14.81
CA VAL A 37 -9.52 4.13 16.20
C VAL A 37 -8.10 4.24 16.78
N VAL A 38 -7.24 3.26 16.50
CA VAL A 38 -5.90 3.16 17.11
C VAL A 38 -4.88 3.99 16.32
N TYR A 39 -4.89 3.88 14.98
CA TYR A 39 -3.89 4.53 14.11
C TYR A 39 -4.45 5.75 13.39
N ARG A 40 -5.78 5.95 13.42
CA ARG A 40 -6.49 7.03 12.70
C ARG A 40 -6.18 7.07 11.21
N GLU A 41 -5.96 5.92 10.62
CA GLU A 41 -5.74 5.77 9.19
C GLU A 41 -7.06 5.69 8.41
N ASN A 42 -7.00 6.03 7.12
CA ASN A 42 -8.16 6.06 6.23
C ASN A 42 -8.53 4.65 5.72
N TYR A 43 -8.89 3.77 6.64
CA TYR A 43 -9.38 2.43 6.32
C TYR A 43 -10.86 2.43 5.96
N ALA A 44 -11.21 1.73 4.88
CA ALA A 44 -12.59 1.46 4.50
C ALA A 44 -12.83 -0.05 4.44
N SER A 45 -13.87 -0.52 5.13
CA SER A 45 -14.33 -1.90 4.98
C SER A 45 -15.25 -1.99 3.77
N VAL A 46 -14.87 -2.83 2.81
CA VAL A 46 -15.64 -3.05 1.58
C VAL A 46 -15.69 -4.55 1.26
N PRO A 47 -16.75 -5.03 0.61
CA PRO A 47 -16.77 -6.38 0.06
C PRO A 47 -15.59 -6.58 -0.90
N MET A 48 -14.83 -7.64 -0.69
CA MET A 48 -13.67 -8.00 -1.52
C MET A 48 -13.76 -9.46 -1.95
N ARG A 49 -13.17 -9.75 -3.09
CA ARG A 49 -13.01 -11.11 -3.62
C ARG A 49 -11.65 -11.22 -4.31
N HIS A 50 -11.17 -12.45 -4.47
CA HIS A 50 -9.98 -12.72 -5.29
C HIS A 50 -10.25 -13.94 -6.18
N ARG A 51 -9.54 -14.01 -7.28
CA ARG A 51 -9.55 -15.14 -8.20
C ARG A 51 -8.14 -15.42 -8.69
N LEU A 52 -7.77 -16.69 -8.64
CA LEU A 52 -6.56 -17.21 -9.29
C LEU A 52 -7.01 -17.92 -10.57
N HIS A 53 -6.57 -17.41 -11.70
CA HIS A 53 -6.88 -17.99 -13.01
C HIS A 53 -5.90 -19.09 -13.37
N GLN A 54 -6.31 -20.00 -14.27
CA GLN A 54 -5.46 -21.12 -14.70
C GLN A 54 -4.19 -20.69 -15.46
N ASP A 55 -4.20 -19.51 -16.07
CA ASP A 55 -3.06 -18.88 -16.74
C ASP A 55 -2.12 -18.14 -15.76
N GLY A 56 -2.33 -18.28 -14.45
CA GLY A 56 -1.57 -17.64 -13.40
C GLY A 56 -1.99 -16.20 -13.09
N THR A 57 -2.93 -15.63 -13.83
CA THR A 57 -3.44 -14.28 -13.55
C THR A 57 -4.11 -14.23 -12.18
N VAL A 58 -3.76 -13.22 -11.39
CA VAL A 58 -4.34 -12.93 -10.07
C VAL A 58 -5.23 -11.71 -10.19
N GLU A 59 -6.50 -11.84 -9.78
CA GLU A 59 -7.47 -10.76 -9.75
C GLU A 59 -7.94 -10.50 -8.31
N TYR A 60 -7.92 -9.23 -7.91
CA TYR A 60 -8.55 -8.74 -6.70
C TYR A 60 -9.71 -7.82 -7.06
N GLY A 61 -10.93 -8.22 -6.70
CA GLY A 61 -12.13 -7.40 -6.85
C GLY A 61 -12.52 -6.75 -5.53
N PHE A 62 -13.01 -5.52 -5.58
CA PHE A 62 -13.52 -4.80 -4.42
C PHE A 62 -14.70 -3.90 -4.81
N ARG A 63 -15.60 -3.60 -3.88
CA ARG A 63 -16.72 -2.68 -4.15
C ARG A 63 -16.32 -1.25 -3.84
N SER A 64 -16.52 -0.36 -4.83
CA SER A 64 -16.35 1.07 -4.69
C SER A 64 -17.55 1.78 -5.33
N SER A 65 -18.17 2.71 -4.62
CA SER A 65 -19.33 3.49 -5.09
C SER A 65 -20.47 2.61 -5.68
N GLY A 66 -20.76 1.48 -5.01
CA GLY A 66 -21.81 0.55 -5.43
C GLY A 66 -21.46 -0.37 -6.60
N ARG A 67 -20.28 -0.23 -7.23
CA ARG A 67 -19.82 -1.02 -8.38
C ARG A 67 -18.64 -1.90 -7.99
N TRP A 68 -18.42 -2.99 -8.72
CA TRP A 68 -17.21 -3.78 -8.61
C TRP A 68 -16.08 -3.09 -9.38
N ALA A 69 -14.97 -2.94 -8.71
CA ALA A 69 -13.69 -2.57 -9.26
C ALA A 69 -12.74 -3.78 -9.22
N ALA A 70 -11.71 -3.79 -10.04
CA ALA A 70 -10.76 -4.89 -10.12
C ALA A 70 -9.32 -4.38 -10.29
N LEU A 71 -8.40 -5.08 -9.64
CA LEU A 71 -6.97 -5.03 -9.89
C LEU A 71 -6.56 -6.41 -10.39
N SER A 72 -5.95 -6.47 -11.58
CA SER A 72 -5.50 -7.73 -12.18
C SER A 72 -4.02 -7.66 -12.50
N VAL A 73 -3.31 -8.75 -12.22
CA VAL A 73 -1.88 -8.90 -12.52
C VAL A 73 -1.64 -10.28 -13.11
N ARG A 74 -1.01 -10.34 -14.26
CA ARG A 74 -0.46 -11.57 -14.83
C ARG A 74 1.02 -11.63 -14.52
N PRO A 75 1.47 -12.53 -13.64
CA PRO A 75 2.87 -12.65 -13.28
C PRO A 75 3.71 -13.20 -14.43
N GLU A 76 4.99 -12.84 -14.44
CA GLU A 76 5.97 -13.32 -15.40
C GLU A 76 7.27 -13.70 -14.69
N GLY A 77 7.87 -14.83 -15.08
CA GLY A 77 9.06 -15.39 -14.44
C GLY A 77 8.77 -16.03 -13.09
N ASP A 78 9.80 -16.30 -12.33
CA ASP A 78 9.70 -16.90 -10.99
C ASP A 78 9.78 -15.86 -9.88
N PRO A 79 9.14 -16.10 -8.71
CA PRO A 79 9.33 -15.27 -7.53
C PRO A 79 10.81 -15.27 -7.10
N ARG A 80 11.38 -14.09 -6.88
CA ARG A 80 12.77 -13.88 -6.46
C ARG A 80 12.89 -12.73 -5.47
N PRO A 81 13.94 -12.65 -4.66
CA PRO A 81 14.23 -11.49 -3.86
C PRO A 81 14.22 -10.22 -4.73
N ALA A 82 13.68 -9.12 -4.21
CA ALA A 82 13.73 -7.84 -4.92
C ALA A 82 15.20 -7.42 -5.11
N GLU A 83 15.54 -6.93 -6.31
CA GLU A 83 16.89 -6.47 -6.59
C GLU A 83 17.22 -5.21 -5.76
N PRO A 84 18.39 -5.18 -5.09
CA PRO A 84 18.81 -4.00 -4.34
C PRO A 84 18.77 -2.71 -5.19
N GLY A 85 18.18 -1.65 -4.65
CA GLY A 85 17.99 -0.37 -5.33
C GLY A 85 16.87 -0.35 -6.36
N SER A 86 16.16 -1.45 -6.58
CA SER A 86 15.04 -1.51 -7.52
C SER A 86 13.78 -0.80 -6.99
N LEU A 87 12.86 -0.47 -7.92
CA LEU A 87 11.55 0.06 -7.55
C LEU A 87 10.72 -0.96 -6.76
N ALA A 88 10.88 -2.26 -7.03
CA ALA A 88 10.21 -3.33 -6.31
C ALA A 88 10.66 -3.38 -4.85
N GLU A 89 11.97 -3.35 -4.59
CA GLU A 89 12.51 -3.23 -3.23
C GLU A 89 12.01 -1.95 -2.56
N PHE A 90 12.07 -0.83 -3.27
CA PHE A 90 11.61 0.45 -2.74
C PHE A 90 10.14 0.41 -2.34
N ILE A 91 9.29 -0.35 -3.03
CA ILE A 91 7.85 -0.48 -2.73
C ILE A 91 7.61 -1.56 -1.66
N ALA A 92 8.27 -2.70 -1.73
CA ALA A 92 8.01 -3.84 -0.85
C ALA A 92 8.62 -3.68 0.54
N GLU A 93 9.82 -3.07 0.63
CA GLU A 93 10.59 -2.98 1.87
C GLU A 93 10.31 -1.66 2.62
N HIS A 94 9.12 -1.59 3.21
CA HIS A 94 8.70 -0.46 4.04
C HIS A 94 8.38 -0.91 5.46
N TYR A 95 9.13 -0.38 6.41
CA TYR A 95 9.04 -0.77 7.82
C TYR A 95 8.55 0.37 8.74
N TRP A 96 8.18 1.53 8.16
CA TRP A 96 7.62 2.66 8.88
C TRP A 96 6.40 3.23 8.16
N GLY A 97 5.35 3.49 8.93
CA GLY A 97 4.14 4.17 8.47
C GLY A 97 3.94 5.49 9.22
N TYR A 98 3.34 6.45 8.51
CA TYR A 98 3.01 7.75 9.05
C TYR A 98 1.54 8.07 8.79
N ALA A 99 0.79 8.35 9.85
CA ALA A 99 -0.62 8.71 9.76
C ALA A 99 -0.83 10.17 10.21
N ALA A 100 -1.36 11.00 9.31
CA ALA A 100 -1.75 12.37 9.65
C ALA A 100 -2.93 12.35 10.61
N GLN A 101 -2.90 13.22 11.63
CA GLN A 101 -3.95 13.33 12.62
C GLN A 101 -4.87 14.53 12.32
N PRO A 102 -6.16 14.50 12.72
CA PRO A 102 -7.10 15.59 12.47
C PRO A 102 -6.69 16.92 13.08
N ASP A 103 -5.88 16.91 14.12
CA ASP A 103 -5.36 18.11 14.81
C ASP A 103 -4.04 18.63 14.20
N GLY A 104 -3.65 18.11 13.02
CA GLY A 104 -2.44 18.51 12.32
C GLY A 104 -1.18 17.75 12.74
N GLY A 105 -1.27 16.89 13.77
CA GLY A 105 -0.15 16.08 14.23
C GLY A 105 0.14 14.88 13.30
N THR A 106 1.17 14.12 13.66
CA THR A 106 1.58 12.90 12.95
C THR A 106 1.86 11.78 13.94
N VAL A 107 1.34 10.60 13.65
CA VAL A 107 1.69 9.35 14.34
C VAL A 107 2.65 8.57 13.45
N GLU A 108 3.77 8.12 14.03
CA GLU A 108 4.72 7.19 13.42
C GLU A 108 4.50 5.81 14.05
N TYR A 109 4.52 4.75 13.24
CA TYR A 109 4.47 3.37 13.71
C TYR A 109 5.43 2.48 12.92
N GLN A 110 5.94 1.45 13.58
CA GLN A 110 6.81 0.45 12.98
C GLN A 110 6.00 -0.75 12.49
N VAL A 111 6.41 -1.28 11.35
CA VAL A 111 5.89 -2.51 10.76
C VAL A 111 7.03 -3.49 10.59
N GLU A 112 6.82 -4.75 10.94
CA GLU A 112 7.81 -5.81 10.77
C GLU A 112 7.26 -6.94 9.93
N HIS A 113 8.02 -7.34 8.93
CA HIS A 113 7.82 -8.54 8.12
C HIS A 113 9.17 -8.98 7.54
N PRO A 114 9.35 -10.27 7.19
CA PRO A 114 10.53 -10.69 6.46
C PRO A 114 10.52 -10.10 5.04
N PRO A 115 11.68 -9.91 4.39
CA PRO A 115 11.74 -9.50 3.00
C PRO A 115 10.90 -10.43 2.12
N TRP A 116 10.06 -9.85 1.26
CA TRP A 116 9.18 -10.63 0.39
C TRP A 116 9.85 -10.92 -0.94
N ARG A 117 9.68 -12.15 -1.43
CA ARG A 117 9.99 -12.45 -2.82
C ARG A 117 8.94 -11.79 -3.71
N VAL A 118 9.41 -11.25 -4.82
CA VAL A 118 8.58 -10.53 -5.78
C VAL A 118 8.66 -11.22 -7.15
N GLN A 119 7.54 -11.20 -7.85
CA GLN A 119 7.42 -11.72 -9.21
C GLN A 119 6.92 -10.59 -10.10
N GLY A 120 7.68 -10.25 -11.14
CA GLY A 120 7.32 -9.19 -12.08
C GLY A 120 5.98 -9.47 -12.77
N ALA A 121 5.35 -8.42 -13.28
CA ALA A 121 4.12 -8.54 -14.04
C ALA A 121 4.40 -8.37 -15.54
N GLY A 122 3.98 -9.34 -16.36
CA GLY A 122 3.91 -9.22 -17.81
C GLY A 122 2.77 -8.29 -18.25
N SER A 123 1.70 -8.23 -17.44
CA SER A 123 0.63 -7.24 -17.60
C SER A 123 -0.05 -6.95 -16.26
N ALA A 124 -0.56 -5.73 -16.13
CA ALA A 124 -1.36 -5.31 -14.99
C ALA A 124 -2.43 -4.30 -15.41
N SER A 125 -3.59 -4.34 -14.77
CA SER A 125 -4.68 -3.40 -15.00
C SER A 125 -5.37 -3.01 -13.69
N LEU A 126 -5.87 -1.78 -13.64
CA LEU A 126 -6.72 -1.27 -12.58
C LEU A 126 -8.00 -0.72 -13.21
N GLU A 127 -9.13 -1.34 -12.89
CA GLU A 127 -10.46 -0.94 -13.33
C GLU A 127 -11.25 -0.42 -12.14
N CYS A 128 -11.26 0.87 -11.93
CA CYS A 128 -12.04 1.52 -10.88
C CYS A 128 -12.40 2.96 -11.24
N ASP A 129 -13.39 3.51 -10.55
CA ASP A 129 -13.63 4.95 -10.54
C ASP A 129 -12.60 5.60 -9.61
N VAL A 130 -11.48 6.04 -10.22
CA VAL A 130 -10.35 6.63 -9.50
C VAL A 130 -10.77 7.90 -8.75
N ALA A 131 -11.59 8.75 -9.38
CA ALA A 131 -12.04 10.00 -8.75
C ALA A 131 -12.87 9.75 -7.49
N ALA A 132 -13.80 8.79 -7.57
CA ALA A 132 -14.62 8.42 -6.42
C ALA A 132 -13.84 7.69 -5.33
N LEU A 133 -12.78 6.94 -5.70
CA LEU A 133 -11.99 6.15 -4.76
C LEU A 133 -10.91 6.96 -4.06
N TYR A 134 -10.13 7.73 -4.81
CA TYR A 134 -8.92 8.40 -4.32
C TYR A 134 -9.01 9.94 -4.37
N GLY A 135 -9.92 10.49 -5.19
CA GLY A 135 -10.02 11.92 -5.47
C GLY A 135 -9.63 12.26 -6.91
N PRO A 136 -10.11 13.41 -7.42
CA PRO A 136 -9.89 13.82 -8.82
C PRO A 136 -8.42 14.05 -9.16
N GLU A 137 -7.58 14.40 -8.19
CA GLU A 137 -6.15 14.62 -8.34
C GLU A 137 -5.37 13.35 -8.73
N PHE A 138 -5.93 12.16 -8.46
CA PHE A 138 -5.33 10.87 -8.80
C PHE A 138 -5.74 10.35 -10.18
N VAL A 139 -6.73 10.97 -10.84
CA VAL A 139 -7.20 10.50 -12.16
C VAL A 139 -6.08 10.53 -13.18
N GLY A 140 -5.36 11.67 -13.32
CA GLY A 140 -4.26 11.77 -14.24
C GLY A 140 -3.15 10.75 -14.01
N PRO A 141 -2.58 10.65 -12.79
CA PRO A 141 -1.54 9.67 -12.47
C PRO A 141 -1.93 8.20 -12.67
N LEU A 142 -3.20 7.85 -12.48
CA LEU A 142 -3.70 6.46 -12.54
C LEU A 142 -4.43 6.12 -13.84
N SER A 143 -4.52 7.02 -14.82
CA SER A 143 -5.17 6.77 -16.11
C SER A 143 -4.28 6.08 -17.14
N GLY A 144 -2.97 6.05 -16.93
CA GLY A 144 -2.00 5.43 -17.82
C GLY A 144 -1.56 4.04 -17.35
N PRO A 145 -0.71 3.37 -18.14
CA PRO A 145 -0.12 2.10 -17.72
C PRO A 145 0.73 2.31 -16.46
N PRO A 146 0.78 1.33 -15.53
CA PRO A 146 1.59 1.44 -14.33
C PRO A 146 3.08 1.49 -14.70
N ARG A 147 3.86 2.30 -13.99
CA ARG A 147 5.33 2.35 -14.15
C ARG A 147 6.00 1.07 -13.67
N SER A 148 5.37 0.35 -12.77
CA SER A 148 5.80 -0.93 -12.25
C SER A 148 4.60 -1.68 -11.71
N ALA A 149 4.59 -3.01 -11.89
CA ALA A 149 3.65 -3.91 -11.26
C ALA A 149 4.37 -5.22 -10.94
N PHE A 150 4.05 -5.81 -9.79
CA PHE A 150 4.58 -7.09 -9.37
C PHE A 150 3.65 -7.74 -8.33
N LEU A 151 3.78 -9.05 -8.17
CA LEU A 151 3.21 -9.78 -7.04
C LEU A 151 4.28 -9.96 -5.98
N ALA A 152 3.91 -9.77 -4.71
CA ALA A 152 4.73 -10.13 -3.57
C ALA A 152 4.10 -11.36 -2.87
N GLU A 153 4.93 -12.27 -2.37
CA GLU A 153 4.43 -13.48 -1.68
C GLU A 153 3.64 -13.11 -0.42
N GLY A 154 4.00 -12.01 0.23
CA GLY A 154 3.40 -11.62 1.50
C GLY A 154 3.83 -12.52 2.65
N SER A 155 3.46 -12.12 3.86
CA SER A 155 3.68 -12.85 5.10
C SER A 155 2.74 -12.33 6.20
N PRO A 156 2.68 -12.95 7.36
CA PRO A 156 2.23 -12.27 8.58
C PRO A 156 3.03 -10.99 8.81
N VAL A 157 2.35 -9.94 9.23
CA VAL A 157 2.91 -8.61 9.49
C VAL A 157 2.62 -8.23 10.92
N THR A 158 3.63 -7.74 11.65
CA THR A 158 3.46 -7.17 12.99
C THR A 158 3.44 -5.65 12.87
N VAL A 159 2.40 -5.02 13.41
CA VAL A 159 2.30 -3.56 13.49
C VAL A 159 2.43 -3.15 14.95
N HIS A 160 3.46 -2.37 15.26
CA HIS A 160 3.73 -1.87 16.60
C HIS A 160 2.87 -0.66 16.92
N ARG A 161 2.69 -0.41 18.22
CA ARG A 161 1.94 0.76 18.66
C ARG A 161 2.58 2.05 18.14
N GLY A 162 1.77 2.90 17.53
CA GLY A 162 2.21 4.21 17.04
C GLY A 162 2.55 5.17 18.18
N ILE A 163 3.50 6.06 17.90
CA ILE A 163 3.88 7.16 18.77
C ILE A 163 3.66 8.48 18.04
N ARG A 164 3.19 9.50 18.77
CA ARG A 164 3.04 10.83 18.22
C ARG A 164 4.41 11.51 18.12
N ILE A 165 4.72 12.07 16.95
CA ILE A 165 6.02 12.72 16.68
C ILE A 165 5.90 14.21 16.35
N ALA A 166 4.70 14.69 16.10
CA ALA A 166 4.38 16.11 15.86
C ALA A 166 2.90 16.37 16.19
#